data_71306af552186991c8807b16e034cdc8
#
_entry.id   71306af552186991c8807b16e034cdc8
#
_cell.length_a   1.000
_cell.length_b   1.000
_cell.length_c   1.000
_cell.angle_alpha   90.00
_cell.angle_beta   90.00
_cell.angle_gamma   90.00
#
_symmetry.space_group_name_H-M   'P 1'
#
loop_
_entity.id
_entity.type
_entity.pdbx_description
1 polymer ?
#
loop_
_entity_poly.entity_id
_entity_poly.type
_entity_poly.pdbx_seq_one_letter_code
_entity_poly.pdbx_strand_id
1 'polypeptide(L)'
;MKKIKLFSIVAAFVAAFAFTSCNTGDDNNRYYQPLTPAEKQTCYSKTAGSRMRKLAYMSDEHVTAKDGKKEYYDTLDVVTSIHGDGKDTVMTVNNFPVKIFARYIPENAEMKDLKEALKKYEMPVNFKSVVYYYKVTPVVLFMLFPDAITVNLEYGGATHKVKFYCYSSGNSPYTFGQVTDKSKVEAYLVVYGYEVDPKDEKKPNPTAFNFNMAGTPLSNGTQIKFFEP
;
A
#
# COMPACT_ATOMS: atom_id res chain seq x y z
N MET A 1 -13.36 0.42 21.92
CA MET A 1 -12.47 0.20 20.74
C MET A 1 -11.28 1.14 20.89
N LYS A 2 -10.05 0.60 21.05
CA LYS A 2 -8.83 1.42 21.19
C LYS A 2 -8.43 1.91 19.79
N LYS A 3 -8.60 3.21 19.54
CA LYS A 3 -8.10 3.84 18.31
C LYS A 3 -6.58 3.84 18.35
N ILE A 4 -5.96 3.16 17.40
CA ILE A 4 -4.50 3.09 17.26
C ILE A 4 -4.02 4.46 16.76
N LYS A 5 -3.07 5.05 17.47
CA LYS A 5 -2.43 6.31 17.04
C LYS A 5 -1.54 6.01 15.82
N LEU A 6 -2.07 6.24 14.64
CA LEU A 6 -1.38 5.93 13.37
C LEU A 6 -0.08 6.74 13.20
N PHE A 7 -0.01 7.93 13.78
CA PHE A 7 1.15 8.83 13.69
C PHE A 7 2.43 8.30 14.38
N SER A 8 2.30 7.48 15.42
CA SER A 8 3.46 6.92 16.13
C SER A 8 4.19 5.86 15.32
N ILE A 9 3.55 5.30 14.29
CA ILE A 9 4.09 4.19 13.51
C ILE A 9 5.04 4.68 12.41
N VAL A 10 4.75 5.84 11.81
CA VAL A 10 5.63 6.42 10.76
C VAL A 10 6.96 6.89 11.37
N ALA A 11 6.92 7.50 12.58
CA ALA A 11 8.14 7.93 13.28
C ALA A 11 9.02 6.75 13.74
N ALA A 12 8.41 5.63 14.16
CA ALA A 12 9.15 4.45 14.57
C ALA A 12 9.87 3.75 13.40
N PHE A 13 9.34 3.92 12.17
CA PHE A 13 9.90 3.26 10.98
C PHE A 13 11.11 3.97 10.39
N VAL A 14 11.15 5.30 10.42
CA VAL A 14 12.37 6.06 10.06
C VAL A 14 13.50 5.69 11.00
N ALA A 15 13.20 5.44 12.28
CA ALA A 15 14.19 4.96 13.27
C ALA A 15 14.67 3.53 12.97
N ALA A 16 13.83 2.62 12.47
CA ALA A 16 14.24 1.24 12.19
C ALA A 16 15.24 1.11 11.02
N PHE A 17 15.15 1.99 10.02
CA PHE A 17 16.16 2.07 8.96
C PHE A 17 17.45 2.79 9.42
N ALA A 18 17.35 3.72 10.37
CA ALA A 18 18.54 4.41 10.91
C ALA A 18 19.39 3.53 11.84
N PHE A 19 18.80 2.54 12.52
CA PHE A 19 19.53 1.64 13.41
C PHE A 19 20.31 0.52 12.72
N THR A 20 20.12 0.30 11.41
CA THR A 20 20.95 -0.65 10.66
C THR A 20 22.26 -0.03 10.14
N SER A 21 22.46 1.27 10.33
CA SER A 21 23.64 2.01 9.86
C SER A 21 24.76 2.16 10.92
N CYS A 22 24.52 1.83 12.18
CA CYS A 22 25.53 1.96 13.24
C CYS A 22 25.87 0.59 13.84
N ASN A 23 26.65 -0.19 13.11
CA ASN A 23 27.53 -1.18 13.73
C ASN A 23 28.95 -0.90 13.25
N THR A 24 29.69 -0.13 14.06
CA THR A 24 31.12 0.10 13.95
C THR A 24 31.86 -1.19 14.30
N GLY A 25 32.04 -2.05 13.34
CA GLY A 25 32.81 -3.26 13.38
C GLY A 25 33.21 -3.63 11.96
N ASP A 26 34.48 -3.41 11.71
CA ASP A 26 35.27 -3.76 10.56
C ASP A 26 34.76 -5.00 9.79
N ASP A 27 34.02 -4.77 8.71
CA ASP A 27 33.91 -5.68 7.57
C ASP A 27 33.21 -4.94 6.41
N ASN A 28 34.03 -4.39 5.55
CA ASN A 28 33.65 -3.64 4.34
C ASN A 28 33.08 -4.53 3.22
N ASN A 29 32.18 -5.47 3.51
CA ASN A 29 31.50 -6.25 2.46
C ASN A 29 30.24 -6.96 3.00
N ARG A 30 29.28 -6.24 3.60
CA ARG A 30 27.95 -6.83 3.81
C ARG A 30 27.17 -6.77 2.51
N TYR A 31 27.51 -7.65 1.57
CA TYR A 31 26.60 -8.01 0.51
C TYR A 31 25.28 -8.46 1.16
N TYR A 32 24.17 -7.92 0.69
CA TYR A 32 22.82 -8.40 1.02
C TYR A 32 22.78 -9.91 0.78
N GLN A 33 22.80 -10.68 1.85
CA GLN A 33 22.70 -12.15 1.75
C GLN A 33 21.24 -12.52 1.54
N PRO A 34 20.87 -13.09 0.41
CA PRO A 34 19.50 -13.53 0.20
C PRO A 34 19.17 -14.62 1.21
N LEU A 35 17.89 -14.61 1.68
CA LEU A 35 17.41 -15.64 2.60
C LEU A 35 17.54 -17.02 1.97
N THR A 36 17.93 -17.99 2.77
CA THR A 36 17.94 -19.40 2.41
C THR A 36 16.51 -19.92 2.13
N PRO A 37 16.33 -21.03 1.41
CA PRO A 37 15.00 -21.62 1.20
C PRO A 37 14.26 -21.91 2.51
N ALA A 38 14.93 -22.37 3.56
CA ALA A 38 14.33 -22.64 4.87
C ALA A 38 13.85 -21.35 5.57
N GLU A 39 14.64 -20.27 5.50
CA GLU A 39 14.23 -18.96 6.03
C GLU A 39 13.05 -18.38 5.27
N LYS A 40 13.03 -18.47 3.94
CA LYS A 40 11.88 -18.06 3.13
C LYS A 40 10.62 -18.83 3.50
N GLN A 41 10.73 -20.15 3.70
CA GLN A 41 9.62 -20.98 4.14
C GLN A 41 9.13 -20.58 5.55
N THR A 42 10.05 -20.21 6.45
CA THR A 42 9.71 -19.68 7.77
C THR A 42 8.96 -18.35 7.66
N CYS A 43 9.41 -17.44 6.81
CA CYS A 43 8.71 -16.19 6.54
C CYS A 43 7.30 -16.44 5.98
N TYR A 44 7.20 -17.32 5.00
CA TYR A 44 5.92 -17.68 4.38
C TYR A 44 4.95 -18.25 5.42
N SER A 45 5.36 -19.22 6.24
CA SER A 45 4.49 -19.83 7.25
C SER A 45 3.91 -18.81 8.26
N LYS A 46 4.63 -17.71 8.53
CA LYS A 46 4.17 -16.63 9.41
C LYS A 46 3.21 -15.64 8.74
N THR A 47 3.22 -15.56 7.41
CA THR A 47 2.44 -14.57 6.65
C THR A 47 1.28 -15.16 5.89
N ALA A 48 1.35 -16.45 5.54
CA ALA A 48 0.38 -17.14 4.69
C ALA A 48 -1.04 -17.16 5.24
N GLY A 49 -1.98 -17.23 4.33
CA GLY A 49 -3.40 -17.38 4.61
C GLY A 49 -4.24 -16.19 4.20
N SER A 50 -5.55 -16.41 4.20
CA SER A 50 -6.56 -15.38 3.91
C SER A 50 -7.07 -14.77 5.21
N ARG A 51 -7.14 -13.45 5.27
CA ARG A 51 -7.50 -12.71 6.49
C ARG A 51 -8.33 -11.48 6.17
N MET A 52 -9.33 -11.24 7.02
CA MET A 52 -9.99 -9.94 7.08
C MET A 52 -9.03 -8.92 7.67
N ARG A 53 -8.86 -7.79 6.99
CA ARG A 53 -8.02 -6.69 7.43
C ARG A 53 -8.75 -5.37 7.34
N LYS A 54 -8.27 -4.40 8.12
CA LYS A 54 -8.61 -3.01 7.92
C LYS A 54 -7.65 -2.41 6.90
N LEU A 55 -8.21 -1.71 5.92
CA LEU A 55 -7.49 -0.83 5.04
C LEU A 55 -7.63 0.58 5.62
N ALA A 56 -6.52 1.17 6.07
CA ALA A 56 -6.49 2.57 6.47
C ALA A 56 -6.07 3.43 5.27
N TYR A 57 -6.79 4.50 5.04
CA TYR A 57 -6.57 5.43 3.93
C TYR A 57 -6.89 6.85 4.38
N MET A 58 -6.39 7.84 3.62
CA MET A 58 -6.70 9.23 3.87
C MET A 58 -8.13 9.55 3.40
N SER A 59 -8.97 10.05 4.30
CA SER A 59 -10.37 10.40 4.06
C SER A 59 -10.55 11.90 3.81
N ASP A 60 -11.61 12.28 3.07
CA ASP A 60 -12.04 13.67 2.92
C ASP A 60 -12.75 14.19 4.16
N GLU A 61 -13.33 13.27 4.95
CA GLU A 61 -14.01 13.63 6.17
C GLU A 61 -13.01 13.75 7.32
N HIS A 62 -13.17 14.81 8.12
CA HIS A 62 -12.41 14.98 9.35
C HIS A 62 -12.96 14.02 10.40
N VAL A 63 -12.23 12.97 10.70
CA VAL A 63 -12.50 12.16 11.87
C VAL A 63 -11.90 12.87 13.08
N THR A 64 -12.74 13.45 13.92
CA THR A 64 -12.28 14.07 15.16
C THR A 64 -11.77 13.00 16.11
N ALA A 65 -10.48 13.01 16.44
CA ALA A 65 -9.92 12.16 17.47
C ALA A 65 -10.43 12.58 18.86
N LYS A 66 -10.43 11.65 19.82
CA LYS A 66 -10.88 11.91 21.21
C LYS A 66 -10.11 13.04 21.93
N ASP A 67 -8.94 13.41 21.45
CA ASP A 67 -8.06 14.47 21.96
C ASP A 67 -8.21 15.82 21.24
N GLY A 68 -9.26 15.96 20.43
CA GLY A 68 -9.54 17.18 19.66
C GLY A 68 -8.61 17.42 18.45
N LYS A 69 -7.69 16.50 18.16
CA LYS A 69 -6.87 16.56 16.94
C LYS A 69 -7.68 16.06 15.75
N LYS A 70 -7.57 16.76 14.63
CA LYS A 70 -8.18 16.34 13.37
C LYS A 70 -7.40 15.15 12.81
N GLU A 71 -8.04 14.00 12.69
CA GLU A 71 -7.51 12.85 11.97
C GLU A 71 -8.19 12.74 10.60
N TYR A 72 -7.39 12.62 9.56
CA TYR A 72 -7.84 12.51 8.17
C TYR A 72 -7.87 11.05 7.68
N TYR A 73 -7.73 10.07 8.56
CA TYR A 73 -7.70 8.67 8.21
C TYR A 73 -9.01 7.98 8.59
N ASP A 74 -9.50 7.16 7.66
CA ASP A 74 -10.62 6.27 7.86
C ASP A 74 -10.22 4.83 7.54
N THR A 75 -11.06 3.86 7.88
CA THR A 75 -10.78 2.44 7.66
C THR A 75 -11.96 1.73 7.01
N LEU A 76 -11.65 0.86 6.05
CA LEU A 76 -12.60 -0.05 5.42
C LEU A 76 -12.16 -1.51 5.61
N ASP A 77 -13.12 -2.42 5.57
CA ASP A 77 -12.83 -3.84 5.60
C ASP A 77 -12.44 -4.35 4.22
N VAL A 78 -11.33 -5.11 4.15
CA VAL A 78 -10.85 -5.77 2.94
C VAL A 78 -10.39 -7.18 3.27
N VAL A 79 -10.35 -8.04 2.27
CA VAL A 79 -9.75 -9.38 2.41
C VAL A 79 -8.41 -9.38 1.72
N THR A 80 -7.37 -9.78 2.44
CA THR A 80 -6.06 -10.04 1.82
C THR A 80 -5.68 -11.49 2.03
N SER A 81 -5.04 -12.09 1.05
CA SER A 81 -4.46 -13.43 1.18
C SER A 81 -3.03 -13.44 0.70
N ILE A 82 -2.15 -14.12 1.42
CA ILE A 82 -0.78 -14.41 1.01
C ILE A 82 -0.69 -15.90 0.76
N HIS A 83 -0.34 -16.27 -0.46
CA HIS A 83 -0.27 -17.66 -0.92
C HIS A 83 0.95 -17.88 -1.82
N GLY A 84 1.37 -19.15 -1.93
CA GLY A 84 2.57 -19.53 -2.65
C GLY A 84 3.33 -20.60 -1.87
N ASP A 85 4.63 -20.64 -2.03
CA ASP A 85 5.53 -21.65 -1.42
C ASP A 85 6.77 -21.03 -0.76
N GLY A 86 6.79 -19.73 -0.55
CA GLY A 86 7.95 -18.97 -0.04
C GLY A 86 8.93 -18.55 -1.15
N LYS A 87 8.92 -19.22 -2.30
CA LYS A 87 9.69 -18.83 -3.50
C LYS A 87 8.87 -17.90 -4.39
N ASP A 88 7.69 -18.35 -4.78
CA ASP A 88 6.77 -17.62 -5.63
C ASP A 88 5.53 -17.21 -4.83
N THR A 89 5.71 -16.21 -3.97
CA THR A 89 4.67 -15.76 -3.05
C THR A 89 3.97 -14.53 -3.59
N VAL A 90 2.65 -14.56 -3.51
CA VAL A 90 1.77 -13.48 -3.97
C VAL A 90 0.83 -13.06 -2.84
N MET A 91 0.69 -11.77 -2.63
CA MET A 91 -0.39 -11.17 -1.86
C MET A 91 -1.51 -10.76 -2.83
N THR A 92 -2.72 -11.23 -2.57
CA THR A 92 -3.93 -10.79 -3.27
C THR A 92 -4.73 -9.89 -2.33
N VAL A 93 -5.19 -8.77 -2.84
CA VAL A 93 -6.16 -7.89 -2.15
C VAL A 93 -7.48 -8.01 -2.89
N ASN A 94 -8.51 -8.42 -2.17
CA ASN A 94 -9.86 -8.60 -2.71
C ASN A 94 -10.78 -7.49 -2.20
N ASN A 95 -11.75 -7.12 -3.04
CA ASN A 95 -12.75 -6.08 -2.74
C ASN A 95 -12.12 -4.73 -2.38
N PHE A 96 -11.04 -4.36 -3.07
CA PHE A 96 -10.37 -3.09 -2.86
C PHE A 96 -11.31 -1.92 -3.25
N PRO A 97 -11.55 -0.96 -2.36
CA PRO A 97 -12.49 0.13 -2.58
C PRO A 97 -11.82 1.28 -3.38
N VAL A 98 -11.80 1.19 -4.71
CA VAL A 98 -11.13 2.20 -5.57
C VAL A 98 -11.71 3.61 -5.43
N LYS A 99 -12.92 3.76 -4.90
CA LYS A 99 -13.54 5.06 -4.63
C LYS A 99 -12.70 5.96 -3.70
N ILE A 100 -11.82 5.38 -2.88
CA ILE A 100 -10.90 6.15 -2.03
C ILE A 100 -9.95 7.04 -2.85
N PHE A 101 -9.73 6.73 -4.13
CA PHE A 101 -8.86 7.52 -5.00
C PHE A 101 -9.55 8.75 -5.58
N ALA A 102 -10.88 8.86 -5.52
CA ALA A 102 -11.62 10.01 -6.05
C ALA A 102 -11.14 11.35 -5.47
N ARG A 103 -10.68 11.36 -4.19
CA ARG A 103 -10.17 12.58 -3.56
C ARG A 103 -8.90 13.15 -4.24
N TYR A 104 -8.11 12.28 -4.88
CA TYR A 104 -6.86 12.69 -5.54
C TYR A 104 -7.04 13.10 -6.98
N ILE A 105 -8.25 12.94 -7.53
CA ILE A 105 -8.60 13.40 -8.87
C ILE A 105 -8.91 14.91 -8.79
N PRO A 106 -8.29 15.74 -9.66
CA PRO A 106 -8.50 17.20 -9.67
C PRO A 106 -9.98 17.58 -9.85
N GLU A 107 -10.39 18.68 -9.21
CA GLU A 107 -11.73 19.25 -9.38
C GLU A 107 -11.73 20.28 -10.53
N ASN A 108 -11.52 19.82 -11.74
CA ASN A 108 -11.65 20.64 -12.95
C ASN A 108 -12.71 20.04 -13.89
N ALA A 109 -13.11 20.79 -14.91
CA ALA A 109 -14.17 20.38 -15.85
C ALA A 109 -13.81 19.06 -16.57
N GLU A 110 -12.53 18.86 -16.89
CA GLU A 110 -12.04 17.68 -17.62
C GLU A 110 -12.10 16.41 -16.78
N MET A 111 -11.83 16.49 -15.48
CA MET A 111 -11.74 15.32 -14.58
C MET A 111 -12.98 15.09 -13.72
N LYS A 112 -13.98 15.98 -13.82
CA LYS A 112 -15.19 15.91 -13.01
C LYS A 112 -15.92 14.58 -13.16
N ASP A 113 -16.13 14.13 -14.39
CA ASP A 113 -16.88 12.92 -14.66
C ASP A 113 -16.15 11.66 -14.18
N LEU A 114 -14.82 11.61 -14.34
CA LEU A 114 -13.97 10.57 -13.78
C LEU A 114 -14.10 10.53 -12.25
N LYS A 115 -13.98 11.68 -11.59
CA LYS A 115 -14.08 11.80 -10.13
C LYS A 115 -15.43 11.30 -9.62
N GLU A 116 -16.52 11.71 -10.25
CA GLU A 116 -17.87 11.28 -9.87
C GLU A 116 -18.14 9.80 -10.16
N ALA A 117 -17.60 9.25 -11.25
CA ALA A 117 -17.67 7.82 -11.55
C ALA A 117 -16.94 6.99 -10.48
N LEU A 118 -15.74 7.43 -10.07
CA LEU A 118 -14.98 6.79 -8.98
C LEU A 118 -15.72 6.80 -7.65
N LYS A 119 -16.32 7.93 -7.26
CA LYS A 119 -17.09 8.04 -6.00
C LYS A 119 -18.25 7.05 -5.93
N LYS A 120 -18.88 6.78 -7.08
CA LYS A 120 -20.05 5.90 -7.19
C LYS A 120 -19.68 4.44 -7.44
N TYR A 121 -18.40 4.12 -7.62
CA TYR A 121 -17.98 2.77 -7.97
C TYR A 121 -18.02 1.85 -6.76
N GLU A 122 -18.90 0.84 -6.79
CA GLU A 122 -19.12 -0.12 -5.71
C GLU A 122 -18.74 -1.57 -6.11
N MET A 123 -18.29 -1.78 -7.36
CA MET A 123 -17.90 -3.13 -7.79
C MET A 123 -16.59 -3.55 -7.13
N PRO A 124 -16.44 -4.84 -6.76
CA PRO A 124 -15.21 -5.35 -6.17
C PRO A 124 -14.05 -5.27 -7.16
N VAL A 125 -12.94 -4.73 -6.71
CA VAL A 125 -11.68 -4.72 -7.47
C VAL A 125 -10.66 -5.58 -6.76
N ASN A 126 -10.00 -6.45 -7.51
CA ASN A 126 -8.96 -7.32 -6.99
C ASN A 126 -7.64 -6.98 -7.67
N PHE A 127 -6.56 -6.99 -6.91
CA PHE A 127 -5.22 -6.85 -7.46
C PHE A 127 -4.22 -7.74 -6.72
N LYS A 128 -3.04 -7.91 -7.29
CA LYS A 128 -1.98 -8.75 -6.77
C LYS A 128 -0.71 -7.95 -6.52
N SER A 129 0.11 -8.48 -5.64
CA SER A 129 1.47 -7.99 -5.40
C SER A 129 2.39 -9.18 -5.22
N VAL A 130 3.49 -9.22 -5.96
CA VAL A 130 4.55 -10.20 -5.66
C VAL A 130 5.16 -9.86 -4.31
N VAL A 131 5.43 -10.87 -3.51
CA VAL A 131 6.02 -10.79 -2.17
C VAL A 131 7.44 -11.35 -2.21
N TYR A 132 8.42 -10.56 -1.80
CA TYR A 132 9.80 -11.00 -1.69
C TYR A 132 10.30 -10.85 -0.26
N TYR A 133 10.52 -11.96 0.43
CA TYR A 133 11.05 -11.96 1.80
C TYR A 133 12.54 -11.62 1.79
N TYR A 134 12.95 -10.71 2.67
CA TYR A 134 14.35 -10.31 2.79
C TYR A 134 14.89 -10.30 4.22
N LYS A 135 14.01 -10.49 5.22
CA LYS A 135 14.42 -10.56 6.63
C LYS A 135 13.49 -11.51 7.39
N VAL A 136 14.06 -12.36 8.25
CA VAL A 136 13.33 -13.34 9.05
C VAL A 136 13.36 -13.05 10.55
N THR A 137 14.39 -12.38 11.06
CA THR A 137 14.58 -12.05 12.48
C THR A 137 15.10 -10.62 12.65
N PRO A 138 14.78 -9.89 13.74
CA PRO A 138 13.83 -10.27 14.81
C PRO A 138 12.37 -10.28 14.34
N VAL A 139 12.05 -9.61 13.25
CA VAL A 139 10.73 -9.57 12.61
C VAL A 139 10.84 -9.99 11.14
N VAL A 140 9.78 -10.60 10.62
CA VAL A 140 9.70 -10.87 9.17
C VAL A 140 9.44 -9.56 8.45
N LEU A 141 10.30 -9.26 7.44
CA LEU A 141 10.08 -8.14 6.52
C LEU A 141 10.04 -8.66 5.10
N PHE A 142 9.19 -8.06 4.28
CA PHE A 142 9.06 -8.40 2.88
C PHE A 142 8.81 -7.19 2.00
N MET A 143 9.38 -7.24 0.80
CA MET A 143 9.15 -6.29 -0.28
C MET A 143 7.84 -6.62 -0.98
N LEU A 144 7.19 -5.59 -1.51
CA LEU A 144 5.98 -5.69 -2.31
C LEU A 144 6.22 -5.11 -3.70
N PHE A 145 5.74 -5.81 -4.71
CA PHE A 145 5.77 -5.41 -6.10
C PHE A 145 4.33 -5.50 -6.65
N PRO A 146 3.49 -4.49 -6.33
CA PRO A 146 2.08 -4.51 -6.68
C PRO A 146 1.85 -4.30 -8.17
N ASP A 147 0.89 -5.03 -8.71
CA ASP A 147 0.31 -4.75 -10.01
C ASP A 147 -0.48 -3.42 -9.96
N ALA A 148 -0.70 -2.81 -11.12
CA ALA A 148 -1.60 -1.67 -11.21
C ALA A 148 -3.03 -2.09 -10.86
N ILE A 149 -3.70 -1.29 -10.02
CA ILE A 149 -5.10 -1.49 -9.68
C ILE A 149 -5.95 -1.02 -10.87
N THR A 150 -6.64 -1.94 -11.54
CA THR A 150 -7.35 -1.65 -12.78
C THR A 150 -8.87 -1.71 -12.57
N VAL A 151 -9.58 -0.73 -13.10
CA VAL A 151 -11.04 -0.65 -13.07
C VAL A 151 -11.57 -0.12 -14.40
N ASN A 152 -12.76 -0.58 -14.77
CA ASN A 152 -13.52 -0.01 -15.89
C ASN A 152 -14.62 0.90 -15.33
N LEU A 153 -14.63 2.15 -15.75
CA LEU A 153 -15.57 3.18 -15.30
C LEU A 153 -16.44 3.65 -16.44
N GLU A 154 -17.73 3.83 -16.16
CA GLU A 154 -18.70 4.37 -17.11
C GLU A 154 -18.88 5.87 -16.85
N TYR A 155 -18.45 6.72 -17.78
CA TYR A 155 -18.72 8.16 -17.76
C TYR A 155 -18.57 8.77 -19.14
N GLY A 156 -19.11 9.98 -19.35
CA GLY A 156 -19.07 10.66 -20.66
C GLY A 156 -19.71 9.87 -21.80
N GLY A 157 -20.55 8.86 -21.51
CA GLY A 157 -21.18 7.99 -22.52
C GLY A 157 -20.28 6.85 -23.02
N ALA A 158 -19.15 6.60 -22.40
CA ALA A 158 -18.21 5.53 -22.77
C ALA A 158 -17.68 4.78 -21.54
N THR A 159 -17.16 3.56 -21.79
CA THR A 159 -16.41 2.80 -20.79
C THR A 159 -14.93 3.17 -20.88
N HIS A 160 -14.34 3.57 -19.76
CA HIS A 160 -12.93 3.93 -19.66
C HIS A 160 -12.18 2.97 -18.76
N LYS A 161 -11.03 2.45 -19.26
CA LYS A 161 -10.12 1.66 -18.47
C LYS A 161 -9.21 2.59 -17.66
N VAL A 162 -9.32 2.54 -16.34
CA VAL A 162 -8.49 3.36 -15.44
C VAL A 162 -7.54 2.47 -14.66
N LYS A 163 -6.25 2.82 -14.68
CA LYS A 163 -5.21 2.14 -13.92
C LYS A 163 -4.64 3.06 -12.86
N PHE A 164 -4.53 2.57 -11.62
CA PHE A 164 -3.84 3.24 -10.52
C PHE A 164 -2.51 2.55 -10.28
N TYR A 165 -1.44 3.32 -10.27
CA TYR A 165 -0.08 2.81 -10.19
C TYR A 165 0.48 2.92 -8.79
N CYS A 166 1.03 1.82 -8.30
CA CYS A 166 1.71 1.73 -7.02
C CYS A 166 3.23 1.78 -7.21
N TYR A 167 3.94 2.40 -6.28
CA TYR A 167 5.39 2.18 -6.18
C TYR A 167 5.67 0.76 -5.71
N SER A 168 6.68 0.13 -6.31
CA SER A 168 7.28 -1.08 -5.77
C SER A 168 8.22 -0.75 -4.60
N SER A 169 8.57 -1.74 -3.79
CA SER A 169 9.57 -1.57 -2.71
C SER A 169 10.94 -1.10 -3.22
N GLY A 170 11.29 -1.40 -4.48
CA GLY A 170 12.52 -0.89 -5.10
C GLY A 170 12.49 0.60 -5.40
N ASN A 171 11.29 1.19 -5.53
CA ASN A 171 11.12 2.60 -5.89
C ASN A 171 10.64 3.46 -4.70
N SER A 172 10.14 2.84 -3.63
CA SER A 172 9.68 3.55 -2.45
C SER A 172 9.91 2.72 -1.19
N PRO A 173 10.62 3.26 -0.19
CA PRO A 173 10.83 2.60 1.09
C PRO A 173 9.53 2.46 1.91
N TYR A 174 8.46 3.13 1.48
CA TYR A 174 7.14 3.11 2.14
C TYR A 174 6.20 2.03 1.59
N THR A 175 6.61 1.28 0.55
CA THR A 175 5.89 0.10 0.02
C THR A 175 6.58 -1.15 0.54
N PHE A 176 6.02 -1.80 1.54
CA PHE A 176 6.61 -2.98 2.19
C PHE A 176 5.56 -3.73 3.02
N GLY A 177 5.95 -4.89 3.53
CA GLY A 177 5.15 -5.60 4.53
C GLY A 177 6.00 -6.15 5.66
N GLN A 178 5.33 -6.43 6.78
CA GLN A 178 5.98 -6.96 7.98
C GLN A 178 5.06 -7.87 8.78
N VAL A 179 5.68 -8.71 9.62
CA VAL A 179 5.00 -9.35 10.75
C VAL A 179 5.38 -8.58 12.01
N THR A 180 4.38 -8.05 12.72
CA THR A 180 4.61 -7.30 13.95
C THR A 180 5.09 -8.19 15.10
N ASP A 181 5.52 -7.61 16.22
CA ASP A 181 5.84 -8.29 17.48
C ASP A 181 4.64 -9.13 18.03
N LYS A 182 3.41 -8.74 17.68
CA LYS A 182 2.19 -9.48 18.03
C LYS A 182 1.80 -10.54 16.99
N SER A 183 2.71 -10.91 16.10
CA SER A 183 2.50 -11.87 15.02
C SER A 183 1.38 -11.49 14.03
N LYS A 184 1.04 -10.19 13.94
CA LYS A 184 0.08 -9.67 12.97
C LYS A 184 0.80 -9.24 11.71
N VAL A 185 0.21 -9.54 10.55
CA VAL A 185 0.76 -9.14 9.26
C VAL A 185 0.23 -7.76 8.89
N GLU A 186 1.13 -6.85 8.59
CA GLU A 186 0.83 -5.53 8.04
C GLU A 186 1.45 -5.38 6.66
N ALA A 187 0.79 -4.62 5.79
CA ALA A 187 1.32 -4.26 4.47
C ALA A 187 1.03 -2.79 4.18
N TYR A 188 1.95 -2.15 3.49
CA TYR A 188 1.90 -0.74 3.15
C TYR A 188 2.13 -0.59 1.65
N LEU A 189 1.24 0.11 0.98
CA LEU A 189 1.36 0.46 -0.43
C LEU A 189 1.33 1.97 -0.60
N VAL A 190 2.10 2.46 -1.56
CA VAL A 190 2.04 3.86 -1.99
C VAL A 190 1.51 3.92 -3.41
N VAL A 191 0.35 4.54 -3.60
CA VAL A 191 -0.24 4.80 -4.91
C VAL A 191 0.14 6.22 -5.32
N TYR A 192 0.74 6.40 -6.50
CA TYR A 192 1.32 7.67 -6.90
C TYR A 192 0.63 8.36 -8.08
N GLY A 193 -0.21 7.65 -8.83
CA GLY A 193 -0.86 8.25 -9.97
C GLY A 193 -1.83 7.30 -10.67
N TYR A 194 -2.44 7.81 -11.74
CA TYR A 194 -3.44 7.08 -12.54
C TYR A 194 -3.27 7.39 -14.03
N GLU A 195 -3.80 6.51 -14.85
CA GLU A 195 -3.88 6.67 -16.31
C GLU A 195 -5.25 6.22 -16.79
N VAL A 196 -5.85 7.02 -17.66
CA VAL A 196 -7.13 6.72 -18.31
C VAL A 196 -6.84 6.24 -19.72
N ASP A 197 -7.42 5.11 -20.10
CA ASP A 197 -7.30 4.48 -21.42
C ASP A 197 -5.82 4.36 -21.89
N PRO A 198 -4.98 3.63 -21.11
CA PRO A 198 -3.55 3.52 -21.42
C PRO A 198 -3.31 2.97 -22.82
N LYS A 199 -2.56 3.72 -23.63
CA LYS A 199 -2.24 3.37 -25.03
C LYS A 199 -1.21 2.26 -25.14
N ASP A 200 -0.26 2.22 -24.21
CA ASP A 200 0.80 1.21 -24.18
C ASP A 200 0.98 0.70 -22.75
N GLU A 201 0.54 -0.53 -22.51
CA GLU A 201 0.64 -1.15 -21.19
C GLU A 201 2.07 -1.40 -20.72
N LYS A 202 3.03 -1.43 -21.64
CA LYS A 202 4.48 -1.64 -21.35
C LYS A 202 5.21 -0.33 -21.03
N LYS A 203 4.61 0.80 -21.38
CA LYS A 203 5.18 2.13 -21.16
C LYS A 203 4.15 3.04 -20.50
N PRO A 204 3.83 2.78 -19.21
CA PRO A 204 2.86 3.60 -18.51
C PRO A 204 3.31 5.06 -18.42
N ASN A 205 2.37 5.98 -18.61
CA ASN A 205 2.57 7.42 -18.46
C ASN A 205 1.52 8.00 -17.50
N PRO A 206 1.58 7.66 -16.21
CA PRO A 206 0.56 8.06 -15.25
C PRO A 206 0.58 9.56 -14.95
N THR A 207 -0.61 10.12 -14.85
CA THR A 207 -0.83 11.42 -14.22
C THR A 207 -0.63 11.26 -12.72
N ALA A 208 0.30 12.02 -12.16
CA ALA A 208 0.56 11.99 -10.72
C ALA A 208 -0.66 12.49 -9.93
N PHE A 209 -0.91 11.89 -8.80
CA PHE A 209 -1.90 12.39 -7.85
C PHE A 209 -1.49 13.79 -7.35
N ASN A 210 -2.46 14.68 -7.19
CA ASN A 210 -2.22 16.00 -6.62
C ASN A 210 -2.23 15.91 -5.08
N PHE A 211 -1.05 16.08 -4.48
CA PHE A 211 -0.85 15.95 -3.03
C PHE A 211 -0.74 17.27 -2.29
N ASN A 212 -1.25 18.36 -2.80
CA ASN A 212 -1.29 19.66 -2.08
C ASN A 212 -2.13 19.58 -0.78
N MET A 213 -1.94 18.52 0.00
CA MET A 213 -2.63 18.32 1.27
C MET A 213 -1.62 18.40 2.41
N ALA A 214 -1.77 19.43 3.21
CA ALA A 214 -1.00 19.59 4.44
C ALA A 214 -1.08 18.31 5.29
N GLY A 215 0.09 17.76 5.67
CA GLY A 215 0.19 16.61 6.56
C GLY A 215 0.50 15.27 5.89
N THR A 216 0.67 15.20 4.57
CA THR A 216 1.20 13.96 3.95
C THR A 216 2.72 13.93 4.01
N PRO A 217 3.34 12.88 4.59
CA PRO A 217 4.79 12.74 4.62
C PRO A 217 5.40 12.40 3.25
N LEU A 218 4.56 12.18 2.22
CA LEU A 218 4.96 11.75 0.90
C LEU A 218 4.64 12.84 -0.11
N SER A 219 5.65 13.37 -0.75
CA SER A 219 5.51 14.41 -1.77
C SER A 219 4.83 13.92 -3.06
N ASN A 220 4.83 12.61 -3.32
CA ASN A 220 4.40 12.02 -4.60
C ASN A 220 3.61 10.71 -4.43
N GLY A 221 2.71 10.58 -3.47
CA GLY A 221 1.90 9.37 -3.33
C GLY A 221 1.03 9.33 -2.08
N THR A 222 -0.05 8.53 -2.10
CA THR A 222 -0.83 8.24 -0.89
C THR A 222 -0.48 6.88 -0.35
N GLN A 223 -0.18 6.81 0.95
CA GLN A 223 0.06 5.54 1.62
C GLN A 223 -1.27 4.91 2.05
N ILE A 224 -1.41 3.63 1.75
CA ILE A 224 -2.49 2.77 2.18
C ILE A 224 -1.89 1.70 3.09
N LYS A 225 -2.50 1.49 4.25
CA LYS A 225 -2.08 0.46 5.19
C LYS A 225 -3.13 -0.63 5.31
N PHE A 226 -2.71 -1.90 5.17
CA PHE A 226 -3.50 -3.09 5.50
C PHE A 226 -3.01 -3.64 6.83
N PHE A 227 -3.92 -3.85 7.79
CA PHE A 227 -3.54 -4.35 9.10
C PHE A 227 -4.64 -5.19 9.74
N GLU A 228 -4.24 -6.09 10.62
CA GLU A 228 -5.15 -6.84 11.48
C GLU A 228 -5.48 -5.99 12.70
N PRO A 229 -6.78 -5.77 13.03
CA PRO A 229 -7.20 -4.98 14.17
C PRO A 229 -6.78 -5.57 15.54
#